data_55f0c4463cc62a8183c68f7fa182a86f
#
_entry.id   55f0c4463cc62a8183c68f7fa182a86f
#
_cell.length_a   1.000
_cell.length_b   1.000
_cell.length_c   1.000
_cell.angle_alpha   90.00
_cell.angle_beta   90.00
_cell.angle_gamma   90.00
#
_symmetry.space_group_name_H-M   'P 1'
#
loop_
_entity.id
_entity.type
_entity.pdbx_description
1 polymer ?
#
loop_
_entity_poly.entity_id
_entity_poly.type
_entity_poly.pdbx_seq_one_letter_code
_entity_poly.pdbx_strand_id
1 'polypeptide(L)'
;FAGHPVVIAGVGYRIDAIALVGEVRGVEAFDMLQAMNTGHDGSLSTIHANSPADALLRLENMLNMGANQMSSSLIRRQLASALDLLVQVERDGRGMRRITAVSEITADETGRDVIALPFFSFKHAADGAGGQYYRASPREPGFVEKLKVSGEYDQACEVLGL
;
A
#
# COMPACT_ATOMS: atom_id res chain seq x y z
N PHE A 1 -15.11 8.62 -14.24
CA PHE A 1 -14.01 8.59 -13.23
C PHE A 1 -13.37 7.21 -13.30
N ALA A 2 -12.26 7.10 -14.00
CA ALA A 2 -11.51 5.85 -14.13
C ALA A 2 -10.23 5.94 -13.31
N GLY A 3 -10.36 6.00 -11.98
CA GLY A 3 -9.23 5.73 -11.11
C GLY A 3 -8.86 4.25 -11.22
N HIS A 4 -7.57 3.94 -11.16
CA HIS A 4 -7.09 2.58 -11.19
C HIS A 4 -7.20 1.96 -9.79
N PRO A 5 -7.53 0.65 -9.67
CA PRO A 5 -7.56 0.01 -8.36
C PRO A 5 -6.15 -0.05 -7.77
N VAL A 6 -6.06 0.31 -6.50
CA VAL A 6 -4.86 0.20 -5.69
C VAL A 6 -5.18 -0.76 -4.56
N VAL A 7 -4.37 -1.77 -4.38
CA VAL A 7 -4.48 -2.70 -3.25
C VAL A 7 -3.64 -2.15 -2.12
N ILE A 8 -4.26 -2.04 -0.96
CA ILE A 8 -3.62 -1.63 0.29
C ILE A 8 -3.52 -2.88 1.15
N ALA A 9 -2.34 -3.16 1.67
CA ALA A 9 -2.11 -4.32 2.49
C ALA A 9 -1.31 -3.98 3.74
N GLY A 10 -1.70 -4.56 4.86
CA GLY A 10 -0.85 -4.73 6.02
C GLY A 10 -0.18 -6.10 5.98
N VAL A 11 1.14 -6.16 6.13
CA VAL A 11 1.88 -7.42 6.22
C VAL A 11 1.83 -7.91 7.66
N GLY A 12 1.28 -9.11 7.88
CA GLY A 12 1.05 -9.63 9.23
C GLY A 12 1.82 -10.89 9.55
N TYR A 13 2.02 -11.11 10.85
CA TYR A 13 2.68 -12.30 11.39
C TYR A 13 1.82 -13.57 11.32
N ARG A 14 0.50 -13.45 11.16
CA ARG A 14 -0.45 -14.57 11.14
C ARG A 14 -1.70 -14.18 10.35
N ILE A 15 -2.16 -15.11 9.50
CA ILE A 15 -3.40 -14.96 8.74
C ILE A 15 -4.58 -15.56 9.55
N ASP A 16 -4.69 -15.21 10.82
CA ASP A 16 -5.75 -15.75 11.68
C ASP A 16 -7.08 -14.95 11.56
N ALA A 17 -7.00 -13.70 11.09
CA ALA A 17 -8.15 -12.87 10.79
C ALA A 17 -7.82 -11.86 9.68
N ILE A 18 -8.31 -12.09 8.49
CA ILE A 18 -8.17 -11.15 7.37
C ILE A 18 -9.43 -10.27 7.34
N ALA A 19 -9.29 -8.98 7.55
CA ALA A 19 -10.34 -8.04 7.20
C ALA A 19 -10.25 -7.73 5.69
N LEU A 20 -11.14 -8.33 4.92
CA LEU A 20 -11.29 -8.02 3.50
C LEU A 20 -12.36 -6.94 3.34
N VAL A 21 -11.93 -5.70 3.21
CA VAL A 21 -12.80 -4.61 2.75
C VAL A 21 -12.65 -4.53 1.24
N GLY A 22 -13.69 -4.91 0.49
CA GLY A 22 -13.62 -5.06 -0.96
C GLY A 22 -13.23 -3.77 -1.68
N GLU A 23 -13.74 -2.62 -1.24
CA GLU A 23 -13.36 -1.29 -1.72
C GLU A 23 -13.69 -0.24 -0.67
N VAL A 24 -12.76 0.70 -0.47
CA VAL A 24 -12.94 1.83 0.44
C VAL A 24 -13.32 3.07 -0.36
N ARG A 25 -14.46 3.69 -0.02
CA ARG A 25 -15.02 4.85 -0.74
C ARG A 25 -15.37 6.03 0.14
N GLY A 26 -15.47 5.83 1.47
CA GLY A 26 -15.96 6.84 2.39
C GLY A 26 -15.53 6.61 3.84
N VAL A 27 -16.45 6.86 4.76
CA VAL A 27 -16.20 6.86 6.21
C VAL A 27 -15.77 5.50 6.78
N GLU A 28 -16.07 4.41 6.09
CA GLU A 28 -15.63 3.05 6.44
C GLU A 28 -14.11 2.88 6.42
N ALA A 29 -13.39 3.82 5.80
CA ALA A 29 -11.93 3.88 5.87
C ALA A 29 -11.41 3.94 7.29
N PHE A 30 -12.15 4.59 8.19
CA PHE A 30 -11.79 4.69 9.60
C PHE A 30 -11.85 3.34 10.30
N ASP A 31 -12.95 2.61 10.13
CA ASP A 31 -13.13 1.28 10.73
C ASP A 31 -12.11 0.27 10.19
N MET A 32 -11.84 0.33 8.87
CA MET A 32 -10.78 -0.47 8.23
C MET A 32 -9.42 -0.19 8.87
N LEU A 33 -9.05 1.07 9.02
CA LEU A 33 -7.75 1.45 9.59
C LEU A 33 -7.64 1.02 11.06
N GLN A 34 -8.72 1.15 11.83
CA GLN A 34 -8.78 0.66 13.21
C GLN A 34 -8.58 -0.86 13.28
N ALA A 35 -9.24 -1.62 12.41
CA ALA A 35 -9.06 -3.06 12.33
C ALA A 35 -7.59 -3.43 12.03
N MET A 36 -6.97 -2.77 11.05
CA MET A 36 -5.56 -2.99 10.69
C MET A 36 -4.60 -2.66 11.85
N ASN A 37 -4.89 -1.61 12.63
CA ASN A 37 -4.07 -1.21 13.79
C ASN A 37 -4.31 -2.06 15.05
N THR A 38 -5.36 -2.89 15.11
CA THR A 38 -5.75 -3.66 16.31
C THR A 38 -5.51 -5.17 16.18
N GLY A 39 -4.53 -5.58 15.38
CA GLY A 39 -4.09 -6.98 15.32
C GLY A 39 -4.79 -7.83 14.25
N HIS A 40 -5.42 -7.19 13.26
CA HIS A 40 -5.89 -7.87 12.05
C HIS A 40 -4.82 -7.77 10.96
N ASP A 41 -3.63 -8.26 11.30
CA ASP A 41 -2.51 -8.32 10.36
C ASP A 41 -2.88 -9.15 9.13
N GLY A 42 -2.32 -8.78 7.96
CA GLY A 42 -2.64 -9.44 6.69
C GLY A 42 -3.94 -8.94 6.03
N SER A 43 -4.55 -7.87 6.55
CA SER A 43 -5.75 -7.26 5.95
C SER A 43 -5.45 -6.66 4.58
N LEU A 44 -6.42 -6.78 3.67
CA LEU A 44 -6.35 -6.27 2.30
C LEU A 44 -7.57 -5.41 2.01
N SER A 45 -7.36 -4.32 1.29
CA SER A 45 -8.44 -3.50 0.77
C SER A 45 -8.07 -2.91 -0.59
N THR A 46 -9.04 -2.34 -1.29
CA THR A 46 -8.80 -1.61 -2.53
C THR A 46 -9.33 -0.19 -2.45
N ILE A 47 -8.67 0.70 -3.16
CA ILE A 47 -9.07 2.09 -3.34
C ILE A 47 -8.80 2.50 -4.78
N HIS A 48 -9.68 3.30 -5.37
CA HIS A 48 -9.44 3.87 -6.69
C HIS A 48 -8.61 5.15 -6.57
N ALA A 49 -7.44 5.17 -7.22
CA ALA A 49 -6.55 6.32 -7.28
C ALA A 49 -5.73 6.30 -8.56
N ASN A 50 -5.20 7.46 -8.98
CA ASN A 50 -4.38 7.56 -10.18
C ASN A 50 -2.90 7.25 -9.92
N SER A 51 -2.48 7.37 -8.66
CA SER A 51 -1.11 7.09 -8.23
C SER A 51 -1.09 6.63 -6.76
N PRO A 52 0.03 6.04 -6.29
CA PRO A 52 0.23 5.74 -4.87
C PRO A 52 0.05 6.96 -3.96
N ALA A 53 0.57 8.12 -4.35
CA ALA A 53 0.42 9.36 -3.59
C ALA A 53 -1.04 9.83 -3.51
N ASP A 54 -1.79 9.75 -4.64
CA ASP A 54 -3.21 10.06 -4.66
C ASP A 54 -4.02 9.10 -3.78
N ALA A 55 -3.62 7.84 -3.70
CA ALA A 55 -4.27 6.86 -2.81
C ALA A 55 -4.13 7.26 -1.34
N LEU A 56 -2.94 7.65 -0.90
CA LEU A 56 -2.70 8.13 0.47
C LEU A 56 -3.49 9.41 0.77
N LEU A 57 -3.47 10.38 -0.13
CA LEU A 57 -4.25 11.61 0.02
C LEU A 57 -5.76 11.32 0.09
N ARG A 58 -6.25 10.40 -0.74
CA ARG A 58 -7.66 10.02 -0.74
C ARG A 58 -8.04 9.32 0.56
N LEU A 59 -7.18 8.44 1.10
CA LEU A 59 -7.38 7.82 2.41
C LEU A 59 -7.41 8.86 3.52
N GLU A 60 -6.46 9.81 3.54
CA GLU A 60 -6.45 10.90 4.51
C GLU A 60 -7.78 11.70 4.48
N ASN A 61 -8.28 12.01 3.29
CA ASN A 61 -9.55 12.71 3.13
C ASN A 61 -10.74 11.90 3.66
N MET A 62 -10.81 10.59 3.37
CA MET A 62 -11.88 9.73 3.88
C MET A 62 -11.82 9.59 5.40
N LEU A 63 -10.62 9.46 5.97
CA LEU A 63 -10.43 9.40 7.43
C LEU A 63 -10.83 10.71 8.10
N ASN A 64 -10.53 11.86 7.50
CA ASN A 64 -11.00 13.16 7.99
C ASN A 64 -12.52 13.29 7.99
N MET A 65 -13.22 12.61 7.07
CA MET A 65 -14.69 12.60 7.02
C MET A 65 -15.30 11.72 8.11
N GLY A 66 -14.64 10.61 8.46
CA GLY A 66 -15.10 9.64 9.47
C GLY A 66 -14.64 9.96 10.89
N ALA A 67 -13.48 10.56 11.03
CA ALA A 67 -12.86 10.86 12.32
C ALA A 67 -13.22 12.28 12.78
N ASN A 68 -14.25 12.43 13.57
CA ASN A 68 -14.56 13.73 14.19
C ASN A 68 -13.35 14.25 14.98
N GLN A 69 -12.66 15.27 14.42
CA GLN A 69 -11.61 16.08 15.06
C GLN A 69 -10.22 15.43 15.22
N MET A 70 -9.84 14.43 14.44
CA MET A 70 -8.44 14.01 14.40
C MET A 70 -7.59 15.04 13.63
N SER A 71 -6.40 15.34 14.15
CA SER A 71 -5.45 16.16 13.39
C SER A 71 -4.88 15.37 12.19
N SER A 72 -4.58 16.06 11.09
CA SER A 72 -3.95 15.42 9.91
C SER A 72 -2.65 14.69 10.26
N SER A 73 -1.87 15.21 11.20
CA SER A 73 -0.65 14.53 11.67
C SER A 73 -0.92 13.20 12.36
N LEU A 74 -2.03 13.10 13.12
CA LEU A 74 -2.41 11.84 13.77
C LEU A 74 -2.90 10.84 12.74
N ILE A 75 -3.71 11.28 11.76
CA ILE A 75 -4.19 10.43 10.67
C ILE A 75 -3.00 9.85 9.87
N ARG A 76 -2.02 10.68 9.50
CA ARG A 76 -0.83 10.23 8.76
C ARG A 76 0.00 9.22 9.55
N ARG A 77 0.15 9.43 10.86
CA ARG A 77 0.82 8.46 11.72
C ARG A 77 0.07 7.12 11.79
N GLN A 78 -1.25 7.16 11.86
CA GLN A 78 -2.06 5.94 11.83
C GLN A 78 -1.97 5.22 10.49
N LEU A 79 -1.97 5.94 9.36
CA LEU A 79 -1.75 5.38 8.03
C LEU A 79 -0.39 4.69 7.93
N ALA A 80 0.69 5.37 8.37
CA ALA A 80 2.03 4.80 8.34
C ALA A 80 2.21 3.59 9.28
N SER A 81 1.38 3.49 10.33
CA SER A 81 1.40 2.34 11.26
C SER A 81 0.62 1.14 10.74
N ALA A 82 -0.51 1.39 10.06
CA ALA A 82 -1.44 0.35 9.65
C ALA A 82 -1.14 -0.26 8.28
N LEU A 83 -0.52 0.52 7.40
CA LEU A 83 -0.30 0.14 6.01
C LEU A 83 1.19 -0.13 5.77
N ASP A 84 1.49 -1.29 5.22
CA ASP A 84 2.86 -1.67 4.86
C ASP A 84 3.10 -1.54 3.36
N LEU A 85 2.11 -1.94 2.55
CA LEU A 85 2.25 -2.06 1.11
C LEU A 85 1.12 -1.37 0.35
N LEU A 86 1.47 -0.83 -0.79
CA LEU A 86 0.55 -0.30 -1.78
C LEU A 86 0.92 -0.84 -3.15
N VAL A 87 -0.03 -1.55 -3.78
CA VAL A 87 0.15 -2.15 -5.11
C VAL A 87 -0.71 -1.40 -6.11
N GLN A 88 -0.07 -0.67 -7.01
CA GLN A 88 -0.72 0.05 -8.10
C GLN A 88 -1.00 -0.89 -9.26
N VAL A 89 -2.27 -0.92 -9.70
CA VAL A 89 -2.70 -1.72 -10.86
C VAL A 89 -3.29 -0.80 -11.91
N GLU A 90 -2.78 -0.86 -13.12
CA GLU A 90 -3.25 -0.04 -14.24
C GLU A 90 -3.65 -0.90 -15.45
N ARG A 91 -4.40 -0.30 -16.37
CA ARG A 91 -4.63 -0.90 -17.69
C ARG A 91 -3.62 -0.32 -18.68
N ASP A 92 -2.89 -1.21 -19.35
CA ASP A 92 -2.02 -0.81 -20.45
C ASP A 92 -2.83 -0.39 -21.70
N GLY A 93 -2.14 0.12 -22.72
CA GLY A 93 -2.76 0.56 -23.98
C GLY A 93 -3.52 -0.54 -24.73
N ARG A 94 -3.35 -1.80 -24.35
CA ARG A 94 -4.08 -2.97 -24.87
C ARG A 94 -5.24 -3.39 -23.97
N GLY A 95 -5.51 -2.66 -22.88
CA GLY A 95 -6.56 -2.97 -21.92
C GLY A 95 -6.21 -4.06 -20.91
N MET A 96 -4.98 -4.59 -20.93
CA MET A 96 -4.51 -5.60 -19.96
C MET A 96 -4.21 -4.93 -18.62
N ARG A 97 -4.65 -5.56 -17.52
CA ARG A 97 -4.30 -5.11 -16.17
C ARG A 97 -2.87 -5.52 -15.86
N ARG A 98 -2.09 -4.56 -15.35
CA ARG A 98 -0.71 -4.77 -14.90
C ARG A 98 -0.48 -4.12 -13.56
N ILE A 99 0.33 -4.75 -12.73
CA ILE A 99 0.92 -4.09 -11.58
C ILE A 99 1.98 -3.13 -12.13
N THR A 100 1.85 -1.84 -11.87
CA THR A 100 2.80 -0.82 -12.35
C THR A 100 3.74 -0.35 -11.27
N ALA A 101 3.36 -0.48 -10.00
CA ALA A 101 4.24 -0.23 -8.87
C ALA A 101 3.85 -1.08 -7.66
N VAL A 102 4.87 -1.47 -6.90
CA VAL A 102 4.74 -1.98 -5.53
C VAL A 102 5.55 -1.06 -4.64
N SER A 103 4.88 -0.40 -3.71
CA SER A 103 5.45 0.62 -2.85
C SER A 103 5.31 0.24 -1.38
N GLU A 104 6.35 0.49 -0.61
CA GLU A 104 6.30 0.51 0.84
C GLU A 104 5.63 1.80 1.30
N ILE A 105 4.80 1.72 2.34
CA ILE A 105 4.24 2.89 3.01
C ILE A 105 5.04 3.13 4.28
N THR A 106 5.54 4.34 4.43
CA THR A 106 6.37 4.73 5.56
C THR A 106 6.19 6.20 5.89
N ALA A 107 6.66 6.60 7.08
CA ALA A 107 6.79 8.02 7.38
C ALA A 107 7.94 8.64 6.57
N ASP A 108 7.83 9.91 6.22
CA ASP A 108 8.92 10.67 5.65
C ASP A 108 10.08 10.84 6.65
N GLU A 109 11.22 11.36 6.21
CA GLU A 109 12.41 11.58 7.03
C GLU A 109 12.15 12.49 8.26
N THR A 110 11.13 13.33 8.19
CA THR A 110 10.74 14.22 9.30
C THR A 110 9.73 13.57 10.26
N GLY A 111 9.15 12.42 9.90
CA GLY A 111 8.07 11.77 10.64
C GLY A 111 6.73 12.54 10.63
N ARG A 112 6.61 13.55 9.76
CA ARG A 112 5.42 14.42 9.68
C ARG A 112 4.45 14.02 8.59
N ASP A 113 4.94 13.34 7.57
CA ASP A 113 4.15 12.93 6.42
C ASP A 113 4.19 11.42 6.23
N VAL A 114 3.24 10.88 5.47
CA VAL A 114 3.20 9.49 5.03
C VAL A 114 3.46 9.46 3.53
N ILE A 115 4.39 8.61 3.13
CA ILE A 115 4.83 8.51 1.73
C ILE A 115 4.79 7.06 1.25
N ALA A 116 4.62 6.89 -0.05
CA ALA A 116 4.74 5.61 -0.72
C ALA A 116 6.06 5.57 -1.48
N LEU A 117 6.98 4.71 -1.05
CA LEU A 117 8.29 4.52 -1.67
C LEU A 117 8.27 3.29 -2.56
N PRO A 118 8.36 3.44 -3.90
CA PRO A 118 8.36 2.30 -4.79
C PRO A 118 9.65 1.49 -4.62
N PHE A 119 9.53 0.18 -4.44
CA PHE A 119 10.65 -0.74 -4.48
C PHE A 119 10.62 -1.62 -5.74
N PHE A 120 9.44 -1.86 -6.34
CA PHE A 120 9.31 -2.36 -7.70
C PHE A 120 8.46 -1.43 -8.54
N SER A 121 8.87 -1.25 -9.81
CA SER A 121 8.13 -0.49 -10.80
C SER A 121 8.16 -1.20 -12.15
N PHE A 122 7.12 -1.00 -12.95
CA PHE A 122 7.02 -1.51 -14.30
C PHE A 122 7.33 -0.38 -15.29
N LYS A 123 8.30 -0.60 -16.17
CA LYS A 123 8.62 0.32 -17.25
C LYS A 123 8.06 -0.23 -18.56
N HIS A 124 7.15 0.52 -19.16
CA HIS A 124 6.62 0.18 -20.47
C HIS A 124 7.71 0.24 -21.54
N ALA A 125 7.66 -0.69 -22.48
CA ALA A 125 8.48 -0.60 -23.70
C ALA A 125 8.01 0.58 -24.54
N ALA A 126 8.92 1.15 -25.36
CA ALA A 126 8.65 2.33 -26.18
C ALA A 126 7.49 2.13 -27.18
N ASP A 127 7.28 0.90 -27.63
CA ASP A 127 6.19 0.50 -28.53
C ASP A 127 4.85 0.29 -27.82
N GLY A 128 4.79 0.43 -26.48
CA GLY A 128 3.62 0.17 -25.66
C GLY A 128 3.18 -1.29 -25.61
N ALA A 129 3.93 -2.21 -26.24
CA ALA A 129 3.53 -3.60 -26.43
C ALA A 129 3.93 -4.53 -25.27
N GLY A 130 4.58 -4.01 -24.27
CA GLY A 130 5.07 -4.77 -23.13
C GLY A 130 5.90 -3.91 -22.20
N GLY A 131 6.82 -4.51 -21.50
CA GLY A 131 7.73 -3.82 -20.59
C GLY A 131 8.38 -4.81 -19.62
N GLN A 132 9.11 -4.29 -18.66
CA GLN A 132 9.80 -5.09 -17.67
C GLN A 132 9.69 -4.46 -16.28
N TYR A 133 9.70 -5.32 -15.27
CA TYR A 133 9.84 -4.88 -13.89
C TYR A 133 11.30 -4.60 -13.57
N TYR A 134 11.51 -3.60 -12.75
CA TYR A 134 12.82 -3.29 -12.20
C TYR A 134 12.70 -2.91 -10.73
N ARG A 135 13.76 -3.14 -10.00
CA ARG A 135 13.86 -2.71 -8.61
C ARG A 135 14.12 -1.20 -8.59
N ALA A 136 13.16 -0.44 -8.05
CA ALA A 136 13.20 1.02 -8.04
C ALA A 136 14.06 1.59 -6.90
N SER A 137 14.24 0.81 -5.81
CA SER A 137 15.07 1.20 -4.67
C SER A 137 16.00 0.07 -4.27
N PRO A 138 17.28 0.34 -3.99
CA PRO A 138 18.21 -0.63 -3.43
C PRO A 138 17.98 -0.88 -1.93
N ARG A 139 17.18 -0.03 -1.26
CA ARG A 139 16.90 -0.14 0.17
C ARG A 139 16.03 -1.35 0.46
N GLU A 140 16.36 -2.10 1.51
CA GLU A 140 15.48 -3.12 2.05
C GLU A 140 14.22 -2.48 2.64
N PRO A 141 13.01 -2.93 2.26
CA PRO A 141 11.77 -2.40 2.82
C PRO A 141 11.66 -2.68 4.32
N GLY A 142 11.12 -1.73 5.10
CA GLY A 142 11.00 -1.86 6.56
C GLY A 142 10.07 -2.99 7.01
N PHE A 143 9.07 -3.36 6.21
CA PHE A 143 8.19 -4.49 6.52
C PHE A 143 8.91 -5.85 6.54
N VAL A 144 10.11 -5.94 5.97
CA VAL A 144 10.91 -7.18 5.97
C VAL A 144 11.27 -7.60 7.41
N GLU A 145 11.41 -6.65 8.33
CA GLU A 145 11.62 -6.98 9.75
C GLU A 145 10.44 -7.77 10.34
N LYS A 146 9.20 -7.51 9.89
CA LYS A 146 8.02 -8.28 10.29
C LYS A 146 8.13 -9.73 9.80
N LEU A 147 8.66 -9.93 8.59
CA LEU A 147 8.84 -11.26 8.00
C LEU A 147 9.91 -12.10 8.73
N LYS A 148 10.92 -11.46 9.35
CA LYS A 148 11.88 -12.16 10.20
C LYS A 148 11.21 -12.80 11.41
N VAL A 149 10.24 -12.14 11.99
CA VAL A 149 9.50 -12.63 13.16
C VAL A 149 8.52 -13.75 12.78
N SER A 150 7.90 -13.67 11.58
CA SER A 150 6.99 -14.73 11.08
C SER A 150 7.72 -15.96 10.56
N GLY A 151 9.04 -15.89 10.35
CA GLY A 151 9.85 -16.97 9.78
C GLY A 151 9.78 -17.07 8.25
N GLU A 152 9.24 -16.05 7.58
CA GLU A 152 9.08 -16.00 6.11
C GLU A 152 10.16 -15.16 5.43
N TYR A 153 11.17 -14.75 6.18
CA TYR A 153 12.24 -13.87 5.70
C TYR A 153 13.00 -14.44 4.50
N ASP A 154 13.43 -15.72 4.59
CA ASP A 154 14.22 -16.36 3.54
C ASP A 154 13.44 -16.45 2.21
N GLN A 155 12.15 -16.81 2.30
CA GLN A 155 11.26 -16.83 1.14
C GLN A 155 11.07 -15.44 0.55
N ALA A 156 10.91 -14.44 1.40
CA ALA A 156 10.78 -13.05 0.95
C ALA A 156 12.06 -12.56 0.27
N CYS A 157 13.24 -12.87 0.80
CA CYS A 157 14.52 -12.54 0.17
C CYS A 157 14.64 -13.16 -1.22
N GLU A 158 14.27 -14.43 -1.39
CA GLU A 158 14.27 -15.08 -2.70
C GLU A 158 13.35 -14.37 -3.71
N VAL A 159 12.11 -14.07 -3.29
CA VAL A 159 11.10 -13.43 -4.15
C VAL A 159 11.43 -11.98 -4.45
N LEU A 160 11.92 -11.23 -3.46
CA LEU A 160 12.19 -9.80 -3.57
C LEU A 160 13.60 -9.49 -4.09
N GLY A 161 14.47 -10.49 -4.16
CA GLY A 161 15.86 -10.33 -4.57
C GLY A 161 16.67 -9.48 -3.58
N LEU A 162 16.43 -9.70 -2.29
CA LEU A 162 17.12 -9.01 -1.18
C LEU A 162 18.43 -9.69 -0.83
#